data_db320200f1f5522c4f7f21492f21e9ff
#
_entry.id   db320200f1f5522c4f7f21492f21e9ff
#
_cell.length_a   1.000
_cell.length_b   1.000
_cell.length_c   1.000
_cell.angle_alpha   90.00
_cell.angle_beta   90.00
_cell.angle_gamma   90.00
#
_symmetry.space_group_name_H-M   'P 1'
#
loop_
_entity.id
_entity.type
_entity.pdbx_description
1 polymer ?
#
loop_
_entity_poly.entity_id
_entity_poly.type
_entity_poly.pdbx_seq_one_letter_code
_entity_poly.pdbx_strand_id
1 'polypeptide(L)'
;MGNMEILMTKNKADTIVFLLKYIKNKPKYINDFKNGNLYFTKLQYFNDLENKENNDKTGDKNESKFHWEINDLKSLTIAGHKVNPENITKISLDLEMNSIDKDNCGICSFFAVYFRDLEKDKDNENVYRIKPKVIEDLQKLKDGDRKLFVVKNVKGLIRESNEYQ
;
A
#
# COMPACT_ATOMS: atom_id res chain seq x y z
N MET A 1 8.69 23.79 -14.95
CA MET A 1 8.91 23.05 -13.69
C MET A 1 7.55 22.86 -13.03
N GLY A 2 6.99 21.64 -13.06
CA GLY A 2 5.70 21.37 -12.45
C GLY A 2 5.84 21.37 -10.93
N ASN A 3 5.01 22.13 -10.25
CA ASN A 3 4.92 22.09 -8.80
C ASN A 3 4.50 20.68 -8.37
N MET A 4 5.35 20.02 -7.58
CA MET A 4 5.03 18.75 -6.94
C MET A 4 4.02 19.01 -5.83
N GLU A 5 2.73 18.75 -6.09
CA GLU A 5 1.71 18.81 -5.03
C GLU A 5 1.90 17.64 -4.07
N ILE A 6 2.15 17.97 -2.83
CA ILE A 6 2.40 17.02 -1.74
C ILE A 6 1.07 16.75 -1.01
N LEU A 7 0.71 15.47 -0.85
CA LEU A 7 -0.40 15.06 0.02
C LEU A 7 0.01 15.35 1.48
N MET A 8 -0.41 16.50 2.01
CA MET A 8 -0.09 16.86 3.39
C MET A 8 -0.98 16.10 4.36
N THR A 9 -0.38 15.21 5.14
CA THR A 9 -0.94 14.70 6.38
C THR A 9 -0.69 15.69 7.52
N LYS A 10 -1.31 15.50 8.68
CA LYS A 10 -1.06 16.33 9.89
C LYS A 10 0.43 16.34 10.29
N ASN A 11 1.18 15.29 9.94
CA ASN A 11 2.61 15.18 10.15
C ASN A 11 3.32 15.22 8.78
N LYS A 12 4.15 16.24 8.54
CA LYS A 12 4.92 16.38 7.30
C LYS A 12 5.82 15.17 7.00
N ALA A 13 6.32 14.50 8.03
CA ALA A 13 7.17 13.32 7.88
C ALA A 13 6.44 12.16 7.19
N ASP A 14 5.14 12.03 7.39
CA ASP A 14 4.29 10.95 6.85
C ASP A 14 3.63 11.33 5.51
N THR A 15 4.03 12.46 4.92
CA THR A 15 3.55 12.86 3.61
C THR A 15 4.16 11.99 2.52
N ILE A 16 3.33 11.37 1.69
CA ILE A 16 3.79 10.64 0.50
C ILE A 16 4.25 11.65 -0.56
N VAL A 17 5.53 11.55 -0.94
CA VAL A 17 6.14 12.44 -1.94
C VAL A 17 5.91 11.90 -3.36
N PHE A 18 6.10 10.61 -3.53
CA PHE A 18 5.82 9.90 -4.79
C PHE A 18 5.66 8.39 -4.53
N LEU A 19 5.11 7.70 -5.51
CA LEU A 19 5.00 6.26 -5.51
C LEU A 19 5.95 5.64 -6.54
N LEU A 20 6.46 4.47 -6.22
CA LEU A 20 7.36 3.71 -7.08
C LEU A 20 6.72 2.37 -7.44
N LYS A 21 6.90 1.93 -8.69
CA LYS A 21 6.43 0.63 -9.14
C LYS A 21 7.43 -0.03 -10.07
N TYR A 22 7.74 -1.29 -9.79
CA TYR A 22 8.49 -2.15 -10.71
C TYR A 22 7.56 -2.74 -11.78
N ILE A 23 7.84 -2.45 -13.04
CA ILE A 23 7.10 -2.96 -14.19
C ILE A 23 8.01 -3.89 -14.99
N LYS A 24 7.49 -5.05 -15.40
CA LYS A 24 8.18 -6.00 -16.25
C LYS A 24 8.67 -5.30 -17.54
N ASN A 25 9.95 -5.49 -17.91
CA ASN A 25 10.58 -4.80 -19.03
C ASN A 25 10.07 -5.34 -20.39
N LYS A 26 8.78 -5.24 -20.62
CA LYS A 26 8.13 -5.56 -21.90
C LYS A 26 7.43 -4.30 -22.42
N PRO A 27 7.58 -3.95 -23.71
CA PRO A 27 7.01 -2.72 -24.28
C PRO A 27 5.52 -2.56 -24.00
N LYS A 28 4.74 -3.63 -24.10
CA LYS A 28 3.30 -3.62 -23.81
C LYS A 28 3.02 -3.13 -22.39
N TYR A 29 3.62 -3.74 -21.35
CA TYR A 29 3.34 -3.38 -19.95
C TYR A 29 3.81 -1.97 -19.61
N ILE A 30 4.94 -1.54 -20.21
CA ILE A 30 5.46 -0.19 -20.01
C ILE A 30 4.51 0.84 -20.62
N ASN A 31 4.01 0.58 -21.85
CA ASN A 31 3.08 1.48 -22.53
C ASN A 31 1.72 1.52 -21.79
N ASP A 32 1.19 0.38 -21.38
CA ASP A 32 -0.05 0.31 -20.60
C ASP A 32 0.08 1.17 -19.34
N PHE A 33 1.14 0.99 -18.57
CA PHE A 33 1.38 1.77 -17.35
C PHE A 33 1.53 3.28 -17.62
N LYS A 34 2.26 3.67 -18.67
CA LYS A 34 2.42 5.08 -19.06
C LYS A 34 1.10 5.74 -19.48
N ASN A 35 0.17 4.95 -20.02
CA ASN A 35 -1.17 5.40 -20.41
C ASN A 35 -2.18 5.34 -19.27
N GLY A 36 -1.75 5.04 -18.02
CA GLY A 36 -2.62 4.96 -16.87
C GLY A 36 -3.32 3.61 -16.68
N ASN A 37 -3.10 2.65 -17.57
CA ASN A 37 -3.67 1.31 -17.45
C ASN A 37 -2.94 0.52 -16.37
N LEU A 38 -3.57 0.37 -15.21
CA LEU A 38 -3.04 -0.40 -14.10
C LEU A 38 -3.47 -1.86 -14.22
N TYR A 39 -2.53 -2.76 -13.94
CA TYR A 39 -2.83 -4.17 -13.84
C TYR A 39 -3.06 -4.55 -12.37
N PHE A 40 -4.23 -5.12 -12.10
CA PHE A 40 -4.62 -5.63 -10.79
C PHE A 40 -4.51 -7.15 -10.79
N THR A 41 -3.78 -7.69 -9.83
CA THR A 41 -3.70 -9.12 -9.59
C THR A 41 -4.76 -9.51 -8.56
N LYS A 42 -5.47 -10.60 -8.76
CA LYS A 42 -6.46 -11.10 -7.79
C LYS A 42 -5.82 -11.36 -6.44
N LEU A 43 -6.49 -10.98 -5.37
CA LEU A 43 -6.03 -11.22 -4.00
C LEU A 43 -5.81 -12.71 -3.73
N GLN A 44 -6.68 -13.56 -4.25
CA GLN A 44 -6.56 -15.02 -4.13
C GLN A 44 -5.21 -15.54 -4.67
N TYR A 45 -4.70 -14.96 -5.76
CA TYR A 45 -3.41 -15.34 -6.32
C TYR A 45 -2.24 -15.17 -5.32
N PHE A 46 -2.24 -14.07 -4.55
CA PHE A 46 -1.19 -13.82 -3.54
C PHE A 46 -1.29 -14.82 -2.38
N ASN A 47 -2.50 -15.13 -1.92
CA ASN A 47 -2.71 -16.14 -0.89
C ASN A 47 -2.26 -17.54 -1.36
N ASP A 48 -2.50 -17.89 -2.62
CA ASP A 48 -2.08 -19.18 -3.19
C ASP A 48 -0.57 -19.30 -3.38
N LEU A 49 0.11 -18.20 -3.70
CA LEU A 49 1.57 -18.17 -3.84
C LEU A 49 2.27 -18.51 -2.52
N GLU A 50 1.83 -17.91 -1.43
CA GLU A 50 2.42 -18.18 -0.12
C GLU A 50 2.24 -19.63 0.32
N ASN A 51 1.04 -20.19 0.08
CA ASN A 51 0.74 -21.58 0.42
C ASN A 51 1.56 -22.59 -0.40
N LYS A 52 1.98 -22.25 -1.63
CA LYS A 52 2.68 -23.18 -2.53
C LYS A 52 4.20 -23.15 -2.39
N GLU A 53 4.76 -22.01 -2.06
CA GLU A 53 6.20 -21.78 -2.25
C GLU A 53 6.97 -21.45 -0.97
N ASN A 54 6.32 -21.31 0.20
CA ASN A 54 6.93 -20.68 1.39
C ASN A 54 7.64 -19.36 1.01
N ASN A 55 7.06 -18.60 0.06
CA ASN A 55 7.71 -17.49 -0.58
C ASN A 55 7.33 -16.18 0.13
N ASP A 56 8.02 -15.89 1.23
CA ASP A 56 7.83 -14.69 2.07
C ASP A 56 8.02 -13.36 1.32
N LYS A 57 8.40 -13.40 0.03
CA LYS A 57 8.75 -12.19 -0.74
C LYS A 57 7.59 -11.60 -1.54
N THR A 58 6.61 -12.38 -1.92
CA THR A 58 5.57 -11.94 -2.86
C THR A 58 4.14 -12.23 -2.44
N GLY A 59 3.93 -13.07 -1.44
CA GLY A 59 2.62 -13.40 -0.89
C GLY A 59 2.51 -12.94 0.57
N ASP A 60 1.32 -12.57 0.99
CA ASP A 60 0.97 -12.34 2.40
C ASP A 60 -0.39 -13.00 2.67
N LYS A 61 -0.36 -14.11 3.43
CA LYS A 61 -1.57 -14.84 3.86
C LYS A 61 -2.51 -14.00 4.72
N ASN A 62 -2.03 -12.87 5.22
CA ASN A 62 -2.80 -11.95 6.04
C ASN A 62 -3.42 -10.80 5.23
N GLU A 63 -3.09 -10.63 3.94
CA GLU A 63 -3.65 -9.57 3.09
C GLU A 63 -5.20 -9.60 3.01
N SER A 64 -5.81 -10.75 3.28
CA SER A 64 -7.27 -10.92 3.33
C SER A 64 -7.87 -10.90 4.74
N LYS A 65 -7.05 -10.61 5.77
CA LYS A 65 -7.46 -10.60 7.17
C LYS A 65 -7.41 -9.19 7.71
N PHE A 66 -8.48 -8.81 8.37
CA PHE A 66 -8.61 -7.52 9.04
C PHE A 66 -8.70 -7.78 10.53
N HIS A 67 -7.73 -7.25 11.29
CA HIS A 67 -7.74 -7.29 12.74
C HIS A 67 -8.02 -5.90 13.31
N TRP A 68 -9.07 -5.78 14.10
CA TRP A 68 -9.42 -4.56 14.80
C TRP A 68 -9.39 -4.76 16.30
N GLU A 69 -8.71 -3.86 17.00
CA GLU A 69 -8.75 -3.77 18.45
C GLU A 69 -9.44 -2.50 18.88
N ILE A 70 -10.43 -2.65 19.76
CA ILE A 70 -11.17 -1.53 20.38
C ILE A 70 -10.82 -1.54 21.87
N ASN A 71 -10.05 -0.52 22.30
CA ASN A 71 -9.55 -0.42 23.66
C ASN A 71 -10.41 0.51 24.55
N ASP A 72 -11.14 1.46 23.95
CA ASP A 72 -11.98 2.46 24.65
C ASP A 72 -13.45 2.30 24.26
N LEU A 73 -14.07 1.26 24.83
CA LEU A 73 -15.47 0.98 24.53
C LEU A 73 -16.39 1.85 25.38
N LYS A 74 -17.16 2.76 24.75
CA LYS A 74 -18.14 3.61 25.44
C LYS A 74 -19.48 2.93 25.64
N SER A 75 -19.86 2.04 24.75
CA SER A 75 -21.10 1.25 24.84
C SER A 75 -21.01 0.03 23.95
N LEU A 76 -21.61 -1.07 24.37
CA LEU A 76 -21.76 -2.29 23.57
C LEU A 76 -23.17 -2.81 23.71
N THR A 77 -23.77 -3.21 22.58
CA THR A 77 -25.06 -3.88 22.54
C THR A 77 -24.91 -5.16 21.72
N ILE A 78 -25.22 -6.30 22.29
CA ILE A 78 -25.18 -7.62 21.63
C ILE A 78 -26.59 -8.19 21.60
N ALA A 79 -27.10 -8.51 20.43
CA ALA A 79 -28.45 -9.06 20.22
C ALA A 79 -29.54 -8.26 20.94
N GLY A 80 -29.45 -6.91 20.98
CA GLY A 80 -30.37 -6.01 21.65
C GLY A 80 -30.14 -5.83 23.16
N HIS A 81 -29.23 -6.56 23.78
CA HIS A 81 -28.88 -6.44 25.19
C HIS A 81 -27.66 -5.53 25.39
N LYS A 82 -27.82 -4.53 26.25
CA LYS A 82 -26.74 -3.62 26.60
C LYS A 82 -25.77 -4.32 27.56
N VAL A 83 -24.50 -4.36 27.16
CA VAL A 83 -23.42 -4.93 27.99
C VAL A 83 -22.72 -3.80 28.73
N ASN A 84 -22.39 -4.00 30.02
CA ASN A 84 -21.66 -3.00 30.80
C ASN A 84 -20.18 -2.97 30.31
N PRO A 85 -19.70 -1.83 29.74
CA PRO A 85 -18.36 -1.72 29.21
C PRO A 85 -17.26 -1.85 30.27
N GLU A 86 -17.56 -1.58 31.55
CA GLU A 86 -16.58 -1.70 32.66
C GLU A 86 -16.05 -3.12 32.85
N ASN A 87 -16.81 -4.13 32.41
CA ASN A 87 -16.42 -5.53 32.47
C ASN A 87 -15.64 -6.02 31.23
N ILE A 88 -15.38 -5.11 30.27
CA ILE A 88 -14.75 -5.45 28.99
C ILE A 88 -13.45 -4.68 28.90
N THR A 89 -12.34 -5.42 29.03
CA THR A 89 -11.00 -4.82 28.94
C THR A 89 -10.55 -4.63 27.50
N LYS A 90 -11.04 -5.46 26.57
CA LYS A 90 -10.64 -5.44 25.17
C LYS A 90 -11.67 -6.16 24.29
N ILE A 91 -11.94 -5.63 23.11
CA ILE A 91 -12.65 -6.35 22.04
C ILE A 91 -11.69 -6.44 20.86
N SER A 92 -11.54 -7.65 20.33
CA SER A 92 -10.87 -7.86 19.03
C SER A 92 -11.89 -8.42 18.04
N LEU A 93 -11.82 -7.92 16.81
CA LEU A 93 -12.61 -8.40 15.68
C LEU A 93 -11.66 -8.84 14.59
N ASP A 94 -11.70 -10.14 14.29
CA ASP A 94 -10.96 -10.74 13.18
C ASP A 94 -11.95 -11.05 12.05
N LEU A 95 -11.73 -10.40 10.92
CA LEU A 95 -12.51 -10.63 9.70
C LEU A 95 -11.59 -11.20 8.63
N GLU A 96 -12.04 -12.21 7.93
CA GLU A 96 -11.36 -12.76 6.75
C GLU A 96 -12.29 -12.71 5.55
N MET A 97 -11.80 -12.23 4.42
CA MET A 97 -12.55 -12.24 3.17
C MET A 97 -12.78 -13.68 2.72
N ASN A 98 -14.00 -13.98 2.28
CA ASN A 98 -14.31 -15.29 1.69
C ASN A 98 -13.63 -15.46 0.31
N SER A 99 -13.64 -16.67 -0.24
CA SER A 99 -12.99 -16.99 -1.51
C SER A 99 -13.56 -16.20 -2.70
N ILE A 100 -14.86 -15.93 -2.71
CA ILE A 100 -15.53 -15.19 -3.78
C ILE A 100 -15.04 -13.74 -3.78
N ASP A 101 -14.95 -13.12 -2.60
CA ASP A 101 -14.48 -11.74 -2.45
C ASP A 101 -12.99 -11.63 -2.81
N LYS A 102 -12.16 -12.62 -2.42
CA LYS A 102 -10.74 -12.68 -2.79
C LYS A 102 -10.53 -12.80 -4.30
N ASP A 103 -11.41 -13.52 -5.01
CA ASP A 103 -11.38 -13.62 -6.46
C ASP A 103 -11.81 -12.33 -7.18
N ASN A 104 -12.68 -11.55 -6.57
CA ASN A 104 -13.19 -10.29 -7.11
C ASN A 104 -12.37 -9.07 -6.67
N CYS A 105 -11.53 -9.20 -5.65
CA CYS A 105 -10.66 -8.14 -5.19
C CYS A 105 -9.34 -8.14 -5.97
N GLY A 106 -9.03 -7.02 -6.63
CA GLY A 106 -7.78 -6.82 -7.34
C GLY A 106 -6.80 -5.95 -6.53
N ILE A 107 -5.54 -6.36 -6.48
CA ILE A 107 -4.46 -5.62 -5.81
C ILE A 107 -3.48 -5.08 -6.82
N CYS A 108 -3.14 -3.80 -6.68
CA CYS A 108 -2.08 -3.13 -7.42
C CYS A 108 -1.14 -2.42 -6.44
N SER A 109 -0.02 -3.05 -6.11
CA SER A 109 0.91 -2.57 -5.10
C SER A 109 1.86 -1.51 -5.63
N PHE A 110 2.17 -0.51 -4.80
CA PHE A 110 3.18 0.51 -5.02
C PHE A 110 4.06 0.62 -3.77
N PHE A 111 5.31 1.02 -3.98
CA PHE A 111 6.18 1.43 -2.89
C PHE A 111 6.02 2.94 -2.67
N ALA A 112 5.58 3.34 -1.48
CA ALA A 112 5.42 4.75 -1.12
C ALA A 112 6.73 5.30 -0.57
N VAL A 113 7.18 6.44 -1.12
CA VAL A 113 8.29 7.21 -0.57
C VAL A 113 7.71 8.39 0.19
N TYR A 114 7.96 8.43 1.48
CA TYR A 114 7.51 9.48 2.38
C TYR A 114 8.55 10.59 2.51
N PHE A 115 8.13 11.76 3.00
CA PHE A 115 9.07 12.86 3.23
C PHE A 115 10.16 12.49 4.23
N ARG A 116 9.87 11.66 5.23
CA ARG A 116 10.85 11.12 6.18
C ARG A 116 11.92 10.22 5.55
N ASP A 117 11.67 9.68 4.36
CA ASP A 117 12.58 8.80 3.61
C ASP A 117 13.59 9.59 2.77
N LEU A 118 13.49 10.92 2.83
CA LEU A 118 14.38 11.83 2.13
C LEU A 118 15.37 12.46 3.09
N GLU A 119 16.53 12.80 2.56
CA GLU A 119 17.54 13.63 3.22
C GLU A 119 17.93 14.79 2.31
N LYS A 120 18.26 15.93 2.90
CA LYS A 120 18.77 17.07 2.14
C LYS A 120 20.13 16.75 1.53
N ASP A 121 20.34 17.19 0.31
CA ASP A 121 21.67 17.14 -0.30
C ASP A 121 22.62 18.07 0.45
N LYS A 122 23.89 17.64 0.61
CA LYS A 122 24.89 18.40 1.35
C LYS A 122 25.36 19.65 0.60
N ASP A 123 25.32 19.58 -0.74
CA ASP A 123 25.88 20.60 -1.62
C ASP A 123 24.78 21.51 -2.19
N ASN A 124 23.50 21.13 -2.06
CA ASN A 124 22.37 21.90 -2.59
C ASN A 124 21.13 21.76 -1.70
N GLU A 125 20.82 22.80 -0.94
CA GLU A 125 19.70 22.84 0.00
C GLU A 125 18.31 22.63 -0.64
N ASN A 126 18.17 22.84 -1.94
CA ASN A 126 16.94 22.67 -2.69
C ASN A 126 16.78 21.25 -3.27
N VAL A 127 17.76 20.39 -3.07
CA VAL A 127 17.76 19.00 -3.56
C VAL A 127 17.59 18.04 -2.39
N TYR A 128 16.72 17.05 -2.60
CA TYR A 128 16.53 15.93 -1.68
C TYR A 128 16.94 14.64 -2.35
N ARG A 129 17.59 13.77 -1.60
CA ARG A 129 17.98 12.42 -2.01
C ARG A 129 17.18 11.40 -1.21
N ILE A 130 16.89 10.26 -1.82
CA ILE A 130 16.33 9.11 -1.09
C ILE A 130 17.41 8.53 -0.20
N LYS A 131 17.10 8.28 1.07
CA LYS A 131 18.02 7.68 2.03
C LYS A 131 18.55 6.33 1.53
N PRO A 132 19.84 5.99 1.76
CA PRO A 132 20.45 4.74 1.30
C PRO A 132 19.66 3.50 1.72
N LYS A 133 19.15 3.46 2.95
CA LYS A 133 18.34 2.36 3.47
C LYS A 133 17.10 2.07 2.61
N VAL A 134 16.41 3.13 2.16
CA VAL A 134 15.22 3.00 1.30
C VAL A 134 15.60 2.45 -0.07
N ILE A 135 16.76 2.87 -0.61
CA ILE A 135 17.29 2.34 -1.88
C ILE A 135 17.60 0.85 -1.76
N GLU A 136 18.21 0.43 -0.65
CA GLU A 136 18.48 -1.00 -0.38
C GLU A 136 17.19 -1.82 -0.33
N ASP A 137 16.16 -1.32 0.35
CA ASP A 137 14.86 -2.00 0.44
C ASP A 137 14.16 -2.07 -0.93
N LEU A 138 14.24 -1.02 -1.74
CA LEU A 138 13.78 -1.04 -3.13
C LEU A 138 14.52 -2.07 -3.98
N GLN A 139 15.84 -2.20 -3.80
CA GLN A 139 16.63 -3.18 -4.55
C GLN A 139 16.22 -4.62 -4.22
N LYS A 140 15.85 -4.90 -2.97
CA LYS A 140 15.34 -6.23 -2.57
C LYS A 140 14.01 -6.58 -3.24
N LEU A 141 13.18 -5.57 -3.55
CA LEU A 141 11.90 -5.76 -4.25
C LEU A 141 12.07 -5.98 -5.75
N LYS A 142 13.28 -5.72 -6.29
CA LYS A 142 13.55 -5.95 -7.70
C LYS A 142 13.63 -7.45 -7.98
N ASP A 143 12.65 -7.94 -8.72
CA ASP A 143 12.59 -9.32 -9.20
C ASP A 143 12.75 -9.34 -10.73
N GLY A 144 13.75 -10.09 -11.20
CA GLY A 144 14.02 -10.29 -12.62
C GLY A 144 14.27 -9.01 -13.43
N ASP A 145 13.87 -9.04 -14.70
CA ASP A 145 13.99 -7.91 -15.63
C ASP A 145 12.81 -6.94 -15.49
N ARG A 146 12.86 -6.09 -14.45
CA ARG A 146 11.88 -5.04 -14.20
C ARG A 146 12.51 -3.67 -14.20
N LYS A 147 11.77 -2.67 -14.71
CA LYS A 147 12.13 -1.25 -14.66
C LYS A 147 11.34 -0.54 -13.57
N LEU A 148 12.01 0.36 -12.86
CA LEU A 148 11.40 1.21 -11.84
C LEU A 148 10.77 2.44 -12.49
N PHE A 149 9.51 2.69 -12.16
CA PHE A 149 8.75 3.87 -12.57
C PHE A 149 8.38 4.71 -11.36
N VAL A 150 8.35 6.04 -11.58
CA VAL A 150 7.97 7.02 -10.56
C VAL A 150 6.62 7.61 -10.93
N VAL A 151 5.65 7.50 -10.01
CA VAL A 151 4.35 8.19 -10.10
C VAL A 151 4.43 9.46 -9.28
N LYS A 152 4.47 10.60 -9.94
CA LYS A 152 4.60 11.92 -9.30
C LYS A 152 3.25 12.51 -8.86
N ASN A 153 2.18 12.25 -9.63
CA ASN A 153 0.84 12.72 -9.30
C ASN A 153 0.08 11.67 -8.49
N VAL A 154 0.43 11.55 -7.21
CA VAL A 154 -0.21 10.59 -6.28
C VAL A 154 -1.69 10.90 -6.07
N LYS A 155 -2.05 12.19 -5.95
CA LYS A 155 -3.45 12.62 -5.78
C LYS A 155 -4.31 12.24 -6.98
N GLY A 156 -3.80 12.46 -8.21
CA GLY A 156 -4.49 12.09 -9.43
C GLY A 156 -4.75 10.59 -9.50
N LEU A 157 -3.73 9.77 -9.19
CA LEU A 157 -3.86 8.32 -9.15
C LEU A 157 -4.96 7.84 -8.18
N ILE A 158 -4.99 8.39 -6.95
CA ILE A 158 -5.99 8.01 -5.93
C ILE A 158 -7.39 8.48 -6.35
N ARG A 159 -7.52 9.68 -6.89
CA ARG A 159 -8.82 10.20 -7.33
C ARG A 159 -9.41 9.35 -8.44
N GLU A 160 -8.64 9.07 -9.48
CA GLU A 160 -9.10 8.25 -10.60
C GLU A 160 -9.47 6.83 -10.16
N SER A 161 -8.72 6.22 -9.23
CA SER A 161 -9.09 4.89 -8.70
C SER A 161 -10.41 4.88 -7.94
N ASN A 162 -10.83 6.00 -7.33
CA ASN A 162 -12.09 6.11 -6.60
C ASN A 162 -13.30 6.42 -7.50
N GLU A 163 -13.09 6.94 -8.71
CA GLU A 163 -14.17 7.22 -9.68
C GLU A 163 -14.70 5.94 -10.37
N TYR A 164 -14.00 4.82 -10.24
CA TYR A 164 -14.37 3.52 -10.84
C TYR A 164 -14.94 2.52 -9.81
N GLN A 165 -15.27 2.95 -8.60
CA GLN A 165 -16.00 2.18 -7.59
C GLN A 165 -17.50 2.54 -7.61
#